data_21c028ec56283463cfa0efba2c866478
#
_entry.id   21c028ec56283463cfa0efba2c866478
#
_cell.length_a   1.000
_cell.length_b   1.000
_cell.length_c   1.000
_cell.angle_alpha   90.00
_cell.angle_beta   90.00
_cell.angle_gamma   90.00
#
_symmetry.space_group_name_H-M   'P 1'
#
loop_
_entity.id
_entity.type
_entity.pdbx_description
1 polymer ?
#
loop_
_entity_poly.entity_id
_entity_poly.type
_entity_poly.pdbx_seq_one_letter_code
_entity_poly.pdbx_strand_id
1 'polypeptide(L)'
;MSITRVRIRNFRSIVSAEFDPRQYNVLVGANDSGKSNFLRALNLFFNNEVEPGSPFRFTRDFSRTAKTGKGKAQEVRIELFFEVPSNYRATEEVVWRKIWRADSPVSSERAFVSKTEISGRSKVLSWLDAHRFYYVPAVRGGEYFRSLMCDVHDTLAETYEAELRAASGAFIKDLRQHTEQIGSIIRAQIGLQSELQLPPDLRSLFEVLDFETDSGVSFRQRGDGVQAAHIPAILKFLADSQKRLAARGKPLPTSIWAYEEPENNLEFTRAFSIAEQLYEYSQDHQIFLTTHSPAFYTGKSTEYKPIRWLVQSIDKESQIGPVGDGQSDDLNDVVGLMPLVAPFIREMQAELDAVRKRVKATAKPTIFVGGITDEHYIRRALEVFEPKRASLVAVTFIGQTTATGAKGGGDANLDKIVTVLREQQQLQSQRVVVLYDCDAPRETVTHGLLRVQQVRHNPSNIVQTRGIENSILSSVFARDFYKTKTKTDNYGAVQSIEEFDKVAACTAVCKRAPEQLEQDFEQLRAPLAEALDFLLLKE
;
A
#
# COMPACT_ATOMS: atom_id res chain seq x y z
N MET A 1 20.97 -8.19 5.89
CA MET A 1 21.08 -9.48 6.61
C MET A 1 19.92 -9.56 7.55
N SER A 2 19.18 -10.65 7.50
CA SER A 2 17.85 -10.77 8.07
C SER A 2 17.71 -12.08 8.86
N ILE A 3 16.71 -12.15 9.70
CA ILE A 3 16.25 -13.41 10.28
C ILE A 3 15.78 -14.31 9.15
N THR A 4 16.35 -15.50 9.04
CA THR A 4 16.00 -16.50 8.01
C THR A 4 14.96 -17.48 8.51
N ARG A 5 14.92 -17.73 9.84
CA ARG A 5 13.95 -18.61 10.47
C ARG A 5 13.66 -18.15 11.88
N VAL A 6 12.41 -18.29 12.30
CA VAL A 6 11.93 -18.05 13.67
C VAL A 6 11.33 -19.31 14.22
N ARG A 7 11.74 -19.69 15.45
CA ARG A 7 11.14 -20.79 16.19
C ARG A 7 10.74 -20.31 17.58
N ILE A 8 9.47 -20.50 17.93
CA ILE A 8 8.87 -20.06 19.20
C ILE A 8 8.25 -21.27 19.88
N ARG A 9 8.51 -21.43 21.18
CA ARG A 9 7.89 -22.48 21.99
C ARG A 9 7.34 -21.94 23.30
N ASN A 10 6.14 -22.38 23.62
CA ASN A 10 5.43 -22.14 24.89
C ASN A 10 5.23 -20.67 25.25
N PHE A 11 5.01 -19.79 24.28
CA PHE A 11 4.77 -18.38 24.50
C PHE A 11 3.29 -18.02 24.24
N ARG A 12 2.55 -17.62 25.27
CA ARG A 12 1.13 -17.25 25.21
C ARG A 12 0.28 -18.29 24.47
N SER A 13 -0.33 -17.94 23.34
CA SER A 13 -1.10 -18.88 22.52
C SER A 13 -0.23 -19.77 21.62
N ILE A 14 1.07 -19.56 21.58
CA ILE A 14 1.99 -20.33 20.73
C ILE A 14 2.62 -21.46 21.55
N VAL A 15 2.21 -22.71 21.30
CA VAL A 15 2.86 -23.89 21.89
C VAL A 15 4.11 -24.25 21.11
N SER A 16 4.02 -24.31 19.80
CA SER A 16 5.17 -24.53 18.92
C SER A 16 4.90 -23.93 17.55
N ALA A 17 5.74 -23.02 17.11
CA ALA A 17 5.68 -22.44 15.79
C ALA A 17 7.07 -22.32 15.19
N GLU A 18 7.16 -22.53 13.89
CA GLU A 18 8.36 -22.33 13.08
C GLU A 18 7.96 -21.76 11.73
N PHE A 19 8.66 -20.72 11.26
CA PHE A 19 8.44 -20.13 9.95
C PHE A 19 9.71 -19.44 9.42
N ASP A 20 9.80 -19.29 8.10
CA ASP A 20 10.98 -18.76 7.39
C ASP A 20 10.66 -17.35 6.81
N PRO A 21 10.83 -16.27 7.59
CA PRO A 21 10.51 -14.92 7.15
C PRO A 21 11.41 -14.46 6.02
N ARG A 22 10.92 -13.47 5.27
CA ARG A 22 11.66 -12.74 4.24
C ARG A 22 11.82 -11.29 4.65
N GLN A 23 12.14 -10.41 3.70
CA GLN A 23 12.33 -8.99 4.01
C GLN A 23 11.03 -8.30 4.44
N TYR A 24 9.90 -8.64 3.80
CA TYR A 24 8.60 -8.06 4.15
C TYR A 24 7.56 -9.15 4.44
N ASN A 25 7.13 -9.22 5.69
CA ASN A 25 6.28 -10.30 6.20
C ASN A 25 4.96 -9.74 6.73
N VAL A 26 3.87 -10.20 6.17
CA VAL A 26 2.52 -9.79 6.52
C VAL A 26 1.77 -10.96 7.17
N LEU A 27 1.50 -10.84 8.47
CA LEU A 27 0.75 -11.82 9.25
C LEU A 27 -0.74 -11.46 9.22
N VAL A 28 -1.52 -12.33 8.60
CA VAL A 28 -2.96 -12.16 8.39
C VAL A 28 -3.73 -13.23 9.14
N GLY A 29 -4.92 -12.94 9.61
CA GLY A 29 -5.76 -13.91 10.32
C GLY A 29 -6.93 -13.25 11.04
N ALA A 30 -7.86 -14.04 11.56
CA ALA A 30 -8.99 -13.55 12.34
C ALA A 30 -8.55 -12.79 13.61
N ASN A 31 -9.47 -12.01 14.18
CA ASN A 31 -9.24 -11.42 15.50
C ASN A 31 -9.01 -12.56 16.51
N ASP A 32 -8.13 -12.32 17.46
CA ASP A 32 -7.72 -13.29 18.50
C ASP A 32 -7.06 -14.58 17.98
N SER A 33 -6.62 -14.61 16.71
CA SER A 33 -5.84 -15.76 16.19
C SER A 33 -4.43 -15.83 16.76
N GLY A 34 -3.95 -14.78 17.42
CA GLY A 34 -2.64 -14.70 18.05
C GLY A 34 -1.55 -14.08 17.17
N LYS A 35 -1.89 -13.37 16.09
CA LYS A 35 -0.93 -12.64 15.22
C LYS A 35 0.05 -11.78 16.01
N SER A 36 -0.47 -10.96 16.92
CA SER A 36 0.37 -10.08 17.75
C SER A 36 1.34 -10.84 18.64
N ASN A 37 1.02 -12.08 19.04
CA ASN A 37 1.92 -12.87 19.87
C ASN A 37 3.21 -13.27 19.15
N PHE A 38 3.21 -13.36 17.82
CA PHE A 38 4.43 -13.56 17.04
C PHE A 38 5.35 -12.34 17.11
N LEU A 39 4.79 -11.12 16.96
CA LEU A 39 5.57 -9.88 17.06
C LEU A 39 6.04 -9.62 18.50
N ARG A 40 5.19 -9.91 19.48
CA ARG A 40 5.52 -9.79 20.90
C ARG A 40 6.60 -10.78 21.34
N ALA A 41 6.65 -11.96 20.75
CA ALA A 41 7.76 -12.91 20.98
C ALA A 41 9.09 -12.37 20.45
N LEU A 42 9.09 -11.72 19.28
CA LEU A 42 10.28 -11.03 18.76
C LEU A 42 10.66 -9.84 19.64
N ASN A 43 9.68 -9.04 20.10
CA ASN A 43 9.95 -7.93 21.03
C ASN A 43 10.55 -8.43 22.35
N LEU A 44 10.00 -9.49 22.90
CA LEU A 44 10.58 -10.13 24.09
C LEU A 44 12.03 -10.58 23.83
N PHE A 45 12.30 -11.12 22.65
CA PHE A 45 13.64 -11.60 22.32
C PHE A 45 14.68 -10.46 22.25
N PHE A 46 14.36 -9.37 21.57
CA PHE A 46 15.29 -8.27 21.36
C PHE A 46 15.32 -7.27 22.51
N ASN A 47 14.16 -6.87 23.00
CA ASN A 47 14.01 -5.75 23.96
C ASN A 47 13.75 -6.21 25.40
N ASN A 48 13.63 -7.51 25.66
CA ASN A 48 13.25 -8.11 26.94
C ASN A 48 11.88 -7.64 27.47
N GLU A 49 11.03 -7.13 26.58
CA GLU A 49 9.67 -6.65 26.86
C GLU A 49 8.68 -7.35 25.94
N VAL A 50 7.54 -7.72 26.46
CA VAL A 50 6.47 -8.33 25.66
C VAL A 50 5.72 -7.25 24.86
N GLU A 51 5.44 -6.14 25.51
CA GLU A 51 4.89 -4.90 24.96
C GLU A 51 5.65 -3.72 25.58
N PRO A 52 5.64 -2.52 24.97
CA PRO A 52 6.33 -1.36 25.53
C PRO A 52 5.98 -1.15 26.99
N GLY A 53 7.00 -1.08 27.86
CA GLY A 53 6.83 -0.97 29.32
C GLY A 53 6.27 -2.20 30.03
N SER A 54 6.10 -3.33 29.33
CA SER A 54 5.56 -4.57 29.92
C SER A 54 6.58 -5.71 29.89
N PRO A 55 7.35 -5.90 30.97
CA PRO A 55 8.34 -6.96 31.05
C PRO A 55 7.68 -8.34 31.05
N PHE A 56 8.47 -9.35 30.70
CA PHE A 56 8.05 -10.76 30.75
C PHE A 56 7.61 -11.15 32.16
N ARG A 57 6.47 -11.85 32.24
CA ARG A 57 5.98 -12.48 33.48
C ARG A 57 5.59 -13.93 33.18
N PHE A 58 6.30 -14.88 33.75
CA PHE A 58 6.12 -16.29 33.46
C PHE A 58 4.66 -16.75 33.61
N THR A 59 3.99 -16.36 34.68
CA THR A 59 2.59 -16.73 34.96
C THR A 59 1.59 -16.20 33.93
N ARG A 60 1.90 -15.08 33.25
CA ARG A 60 1.08 -14.46 32.20
C ARG A 60 1.45 -14.96 30.82
N ASP A 61 2.76 -15.11 30.54
CA ASP A 61 3.29 -15.22 29.18
C ASP A 61 3.71 -16.65 28.81
N PHE A 62 3.78 -17.58 29.76
CA PHE A 62 3.92 -19.02 29.48
C PHE A 62 2.60 -19.58 28.91
N SER A 63 2.68 -20.43 27.90
CA SER A 63 1.50 -20.98 27.23
C SER A 63 0.69 -21.87 28.16
N ARG A 64 -0.61 -21.56 28.27
CA ARG A 64 -1.56 -22.32 29.13
C ARG A 64 -1.92 -23.69 28.54
N THR A 65 -1.75 -23.87 27.23
CA THR A 65 -2.03 -25.11 26.49
C THR A 65 -0.79 -26.00 26.36
N ALA A 66 0.39 -25.51 26.78
CA ALA A 66 1.62 -26.27 26.70
C ALA A 66 1.54 -27.52 27.59
N LYS A 67 1.73 -28.70 26.99
CA LYS A 67 1.78 -29.98 27.72
C LYS A 67 3.11 -30.09 28.47
N THR A 68 3.06 -29.97 29.78
CA THR A 68 4.19 -30.14 30.67
C THR A 68 4.30 -31.61 31.05
N GLY A 69 5.34 -32.31 30.55
CA GLY A 69 5.61 -33.69 30.95
C GLY A 69 6.37 -33.77 32.28
N LYS A 70 6.17 -34.85 33.05
CA LYS A 70 6.98 -35.12 34.26
C LYS A 70 8.49 -35.06 33.92
N GLY A 71 9.24 -34.20 34.63
CA GLY A 71 10.70 -34.08 34.47
C GLY A 71 11.16 -33.11 33.36
N LYS A 72 10.26 -32.41 32.65
CA LYS A 72 10.63 -31.33 31.70
C LYS A 72 10.45 -29.96 32.34
N ALA A 73 11.51 -29.14 32.28
CA ALA A 73 11.43 -27.76 32.75
C ALA A 73 10.39 -26.97 31.95
N GLN A 74 9.55 -26.21 32.67
CA GLN A 74 8.65 -25.26 32.03
C GLN A 74 9.48 -24.06 31.57
N GLU A 75 9.53 -23.84 30.27
CA GLU A 75 10.30 -22.74 29.69
C GLU A 75 9.64 -22.19 28.45
N VAL A 76 9.73 -20.87 28.25
CA VAL A 76 9.52 -20.22 26.97
C VAL A 76 10.86 -20.21 26.24
N ARG A 77 10.87 -20.65 24.99
CA ARG A 77 12.09 -20.69 24.16
C ARG A 77 11.85 -20.00 22.84
N ILE A 78 12.72 -19.08 22.50
CA ILE A 78 12.73 -18.41 21.21
C ILE A 78 14.11 -18.60 20.59
N GLU A 79 14.13 -19.03 19.33
CA GLU A 79 15.34 -19.24 18.54
C GLU A 79 15.19 -18.46 17.24
N LEU A 80 16.14 -17.58 16.97
CA LEU A 80 16.25 -16.82 15.73
C LEU A 80 17.46 -17.30 14.94
N PHE A 81 17.26 -17.53 13.67
CA PHE A 81 18.29 -18.01 12.75
C PHE A 81 18.67 -16.86 11.82
N PHE A 82 19.96 -16.68 11.60
CA PHE A 82 20.51 -15.60 10.80
C PHE A 82 21.49 -16.12 9.77
N GLU A 83 21.40 -15.55 8.57
CA GLU A 83 22.44 -15.73 7.56
C GLU A 83 23.69 -14.93 7.96
N VAL A 84 24.83 -15.62 7.91
CA VAL A 84 26.12 -15.03 8.31
C VAL A 84 26.59 -14.02 7.27
N PRO A 85 27.13 -12.85 7.68
CA PRO A 85 27.74 -11.92 6.76
C PRO A 85 28.84 -12.57 5.90
N SER A 86 28.88 -12.28 4.61
CA SER A 86 29.85 -12.87 3.66
C SER A 86 31.32 -12.65 4.00
N ASN A 87 31.60 -11.62 4.83
CA ASN A 87 32.96 -11.33 5.33
C ASN A 87 33.34 -12.12 6.60
N TYR A 88 32.44 -12.98 7.11
CA TYR A 88 32.73 -13.89 8.22
C TYR A 88 33.16 -15.26 7.69
N ARG A 89 33.98 -15.96 8.47
CA ARG A 89 34.46 -17.31 8.11
C ARG A 89 33.42 -18.42 8.31
N ALA A 90 32.37 -18.15 9.08
CA ALA A 90 31.30 -19.11 9.28
C ALA A 90 30.50 -19.25 7.96
N THR A 91 30.28 -20.46 7.51
CA THR A 91 29.56 -20.81 6.28
C THR A 91 28.15 -21.31 6.55
N GLU A 92 27.83 -21.53 7.84
CA GLU A 92 26.53 -22.04 8.27
C GLU A 92 25.74 -20.99 9.05
N GLU A 93 24.44 -21.21 9.12
CA GLU A 93 23.48 -20.35 9.79
C GLU A 93 23.80 -20.18 11.29
N VAL A 94 23.69 -18.96 11.80
CA VAL A 94 23.82 -18.65 13.23
C VAL A 94 22.47 -18.79 13.90
N VAL A 95 22.41 -19.55 14.97
CA VAL A 95 21.21 -19.69 15.82
C VAL A 95 21.41 -18.89 17.10
N TRP A 96 20.59 -17.88 17.32
CA TRP A 96 20.56 -17.13 18.57
C TRP A 96 19.34 -17.55 19.37
N ARG A 97 19.58 -18.10 20.60
CA ARG A 97 18.56 -18.69 21.46
C ARG A 97 18.47 -17.96 22.77
N LYS A 98 17.23 -17.63 23.17
CA LYS A 98 16.91 -17.17 24.52
C LYS A 98 15.85 -18.08 25.16
N ILE A 99 16.02 -18.33 26.46
CA ILE A 99 15.12 -19.17 27.26
C ILE A 99 14.69 -18.38 28.50
N TRP A 100 13.40 -18.38 28.80
CA TRP A 100 12.83 -17.77 29.99
C TRP A 100 12.19 -18.85 30.84
N ARG A 101 12.47 -18.80 32.15
CA ARG A 101 11.91 -19.69 33.18
C ARG A 101 11.25 -18.88 34.28
N ALA A 102 10.55 -19.56 35.21
CA ALA A 102 9.79 -18.89 36.25
C ALA A 102 10.66 -18.07 37.24
N ASP A 103 11.91 -18.44 37.37
CA ASP A 103 12.88 -17.90 38.34
C ASP A 103 13.75 -16.77 37.81
N SER A 104 13.71 -16.51 36.51
CA SER A 104 14.56 -15.49 35.89
C SER A 104 13.89 -14.81 34.68
N PRO A 105 14.07 -13.47 34.51
CA PRO A 105 13.61 -12.74 33.31
C PRO A 105 14.20 -13.31 32.01
N VAL A 106 15.50 -13.64 32.00
CA VAL A 106 16.20 -14.38 30.93
C VAL A 106 17.05 -15.44 31.62
N SER A 107 16.63 -16.70 31.54
CA SER A 107 17.32 -17.79 32.22
C SER A 107 18.56 -18.29 31.49
N SER A 108 18.60 -18.12 30.15
CA SER A 108 19.70 -18.53 29.31
C SER A 108 19.68 -17.81 27.96
N GLU A 109 20.82 -17.26 27.59
CA GLU A 109 21.07 -16.69 26.26
C GLU A 109 22.33 -17.34 25.67
N ARG A 110 22.20 -17.91 24.47
CA ARG A 110 23.29 -18.62 23.78
C ARG A 110 23.20 -18.47 22.27
N ALA A 111 24.35 -18.43 21.62
CA ALA A 111 24.43 -18.46 20.17
C ALA A 111 25.24 -19.68 19.68
N PHE A 112 24.85 -20.23 18.53
CA PHE A 112 25.42 -21.45 17.98
C PHE A 112 25.72 -21.30 16.49
N VAL A 113 26.76 -21.96 16.02
CA VAL A 113 27.03 -22.25 14.60
C VAL A 113 27.25 -23.76 14.50
N SER A 114 26.59 -24.42 13.57
CA SER A 114 26.71 -25.88 13.39
C SER A 114 26.50 -26.68 14.69
N LYS A 115 25.52 -26.25 15.50
CA LYS A 115 25.24 -26.84 16.84
C LYS A 115 26.32 -26.61 17.90
N THR A 116 27.43 -25.95 17.57
CA THR A 116 28.49 -25.60 18.50
C THR A 116 28.24 -24.20 19.08
N GLU A 117 28.28 -24.08 20.40
CA GLU A 117 28.11 -22.79 21.08
C GLU A 117 29.27 -21.86 20.74
N ILE A 118 28.92 -20.62 20.40
CA ILE A 118 29.88 -19.57 20.04
C ILE A 118 30.57 -19.06 21.29
N SER A 119 31.90 -18.95 21.27
CA SER A 119 32.66 -18.44 22.40
C SER A 119 32.39 -16.94 22.62
N GLY A 120 32.40 -16.45 23.87
CA GLY A 120 32.13 -15.07 24.23
C GLY A 120 33.09 -14.03 23.62
N ARG A 121 34.22 -14.46 23.03
CA ARG A 121 35.16 -13.60 22.30
C ARG A 121 34.87 -13.48 20.79
N SER A 122 33.83 -14.13 20.31
CA SER A 122 33.50 -14.14 18.88
C SER A 122 32.94 -12.80 18.42
N LYS A 123 33.40 -12.33 17.26
CA LYS A 123 32.83 -11.13 16.60
C LYS A 123 31.36 -11.35 16.16
N VAL A 124 30.91 -12.61 16.07
CA VAL A 124 29.51 -12.94 15.75
C VAL A 124 28.59 -12.44 16.84
N LEU A 125 28.95 -12.52 18.12
CA LEU A 125 28.12 -11.98 19.22
C LEU A 125 27.95 -10.47 19.10
N SER A 126 29.03 -9.71 18.91
CA SER A 126 28.95 -8.27 18.70
C SER A 126 28.12 -7.88 17.47
N TRP A 127 28.10 -8.74 16.45
CA TRP A 127 27.24 -8.55 15.30
C TRP A 127 25.77 -8.84 15.61
N LEU A 128 25.46 -9.89 16.36
CA LEU A 128 24.11 -10.17 16.84
C LEU A 128 23.58 -9.00 17.69
N ASP A 129 24.38 -8.52 18.62
CA ASP A 129 24.04 -7.39 19.50
C ASP A 129 23.85 -6.05 18.75
N ALA A 130 24.39 -5.94 17.52
CA ALA A 130 24.21 -4.76 16.69
C ALA A 130 22.82 -4.68 16.02
N HIS A 131 22.03 -5.77 16.04
CA HIS A 131 20.67 -5.74 15.52
C HIS A 131 19.80 -4.85 16.41
N ARG A 132 18.97 -4.00 15.76
CA ARG A 132 18.01 -3.14 16.45
C ARG A 132 16.61 -3.57 16.06
N PHE A 133 15.78 -3.74 17.06
CA PHE A 133 14.39 -4.15 16.89
C PHE A 133 13.44 -3.04 17.36
N TYR A 134 12.61 -2.54 16.44
CA TYR A 134 11.62 -1.51 16.73
C TYR A 134 10.23 -2.13 16.72
N TYR A 135 9.56 -2.05 17.84
CA TYR A 135 8.21 -2.55 18.00
C TYR A 135 7.21 -1.40 18.03
N VAL A 136 6.26 -1.42 17.09
CA VAL A 136 5.19 -0.44 16.98
C VAL A 136 3.88 -1.10 17.38
N PRO A 137 3.31 -0.77 18.57
CA PRO A 137 2.09 -1.40 19.05
C PRO A 137 0.85 -0.95 18.26
N ALA A 138 -0.24 -1.70 18.35
CA ALA A 138 -1.51 -1.35 17.72
C ALA A 138 -2.10 -0.04 18.29
N VAL A 139 -1.93 0.20 19.59
CA VAL A 139 -2.31 1.45 20.26
C VAL A 139 -1.08 2.33 20.44
N ARG A 140 -1.07 3.47 19.76
CA ARG A 140 0.07 4.39 19.67
C ARG A 140 -0.28 5.68 20.40
N GLY A 141 -0.31 5.61 21.74
CA GLY A 141 -0.59 6.77 22.59
C GLY A 141 0.62 7.70 22.77
N GLY A 142 0.42 8.81 23.47
CA GLY A 142 1.47 9.80 23.73
C GLY A 142 2.72 9.26 24.46
N GLU A 143 2.58 8.15 25.20
CA GLU A 143 3.74 7.48 25.82
C GLU A 143 4.65 6.80 24.79
N TYR A 144 4.05 6.17 23.78
CA TYR A 144 4.82 5.57 22.69
C TYR A 144 5.63 6.63 21.93
N PHE A 145 5.00 7.78 21.60
CA PHE A 145 5.72 8.87 20.92
C PHE A 145 6.82 9.48 21.78
N ARG A 146 6.61 9.60 23.11
CA ARG A 146 7.68 10.02 24.03
C ARG A 146 8.87 9.07 24.00
N SER A 147 8.61 7.77 24.07
CA SER A 147 9.66 6.74 23.97
C SER A 147 10.39 6.83 22.63
N LEU A 148 9.65 6.98 21.52
CA LEU A 148 10.26 7.12 20.19
C LEU A 148 11.13 8.36 20.06
N MET A 149 10.77 9.48 20.69
CA MET A 149 11.60 10.69 20.73
C MET A 149 12.84 10.50 21.62
N CYS A 150 12.76 9.69 22.68
CA CYS A 150 13.94 9.27 23.41
C CYS A 150 14.91 8.43 22.58
N ASP A 151 14.40 7.53 21.73
CA ASP A 151 15.24 6.75 20.81
C ASP A 151 15.93 7.68 19.79
N VAL A 152 15.25 8.75 19.36
CA VAL A 152 15.88 9.80 18.52
C VAL A 152 17.03 10.48 19.27
N HIS A 153 16.82 10.88 20.53
CA HIS A 153 17.88 11.46 21.36
C HIS A 153 19.06 10.50 21.48
N ASP A 154 18.81 9.25 21.88
CA ASP A 154 19.86 8.26 22.13
C ASP A 154 20.68 8.01 20.84
N THR A 155 20.01 7.92 19.69
CA THR A 155 20.66 7.80 18.37
C THR A 155 21.50 9.04 18.03
N LEU A 156 20.99 10.24 18.29
CA LEU A 156 21.75 11.48 18.09
C LEU A 156 22.92 11.60 19.05
N ALA A 157 22.75 11.18 20.32
CA ALA A 157 23.80 11.16 21.32
C ALA A 157 24.95 10.21 20.95
N GLU A 158 24.61 9.06 20.34
CA GLU A 158 25.61 8.15 19.77
C GLU A 158 26.31 8.73 18.53
N THR A 159 25.54 9.45 17.67
CA THR A 159 26.05 9.97 16.38
C THR A 159 26.88 11.23 16.54
N TYR A 160 26.49 12.11 17.44
CA TYR A 160 27.05 13.44 17.67
C TYR A 160 27.45 13.63 19.16
N GLU A 161 28.11 12.61 19.72
CA GLU A 161 28.41 12.55 21.17
C GLU A 161 29.11 13.82 21.70
N ALA A 162 30.16 14.29 21.02
CA ALA A 162 30.93 15.42 21.47
C ALA A 162 30.14 16.73 21.43
N GLU A 163 29.43 16.95 20.32
CA GLU A 163 28.62 18.15 20.09
C GLU A 163 27.43 18.22 21.04
N LEU A 164 26.69 17.10 21.16
CA LEU A 164 25.53 17.05 22.02
C LEU A 164 25.90 17.15 23.51
N ARG A 165 26.99 16.49 23.90
CA ARG A 165 27.54 16.61 25.27
C ARG A 165 28.00 18.03 25.61
N ALA A 166 28.66 18.72 24.67
CA ALA A 166 29.04 20.10 24.85
C ALA A 166 27.85 21.04 24.98
N ALA A 167 26.85 20.89 24.10
CA ALA A 167 25.61 21.66 24.12
C ALA A 167 24.80 21.42 25.41
N SER A 168 24.60 20.14 25.80
CA SER A 168 23.91 19.81 27.04
C SER A 168 24.61 20.32 28.27
N GLY A 169 25.93 20.19 28.32
CA GLY A 169 26.73 20.69 29.43
C GLY A 169 26.67 22.22 29.59
N ALA A 170 26.70 22.96 28.47
CA ALA A 170 26.52 24.42 28.48
C ALA A 170 25.11 24.80 28.98
N PHE A 171 24.08 24.19 28.42
CA PHE A 171 22.70 24.45 28.83
C PHE A 171 22.44 24.14 30.32
N ILE A 172 22.90 23.00 30.83
CA ILE A 172 22.76 22.62 32.23
C ILE A 172 23.51 23.58 33.14
N LYS A 173 24.72 24.02 32.74
CA LYS A 173 25.49 25.00 33.49
C LYS A 173 24.78 26.34 33.60
N ASP A 174 24.25 26.85 32.49
CA ASP A 174 23.52 28.11 32.48
C ASP A 174 22.23 28.01 33.32
N LEU A 175 21.50 26.93 33.18
CA LEU A 175 20.29 26.71 33.97
C LEU A 175 20.60 26.64 35.48
N ARG A 176 21.68 25.94 35.87
CA ARG A 176 22.13 25.86 37.25
C ARG A 176 22.46 27.26 37.81
N GLN A 177 23.20 28.08 37.05
CA GLN A 177 23.53 29.44 37.44
C GLN A 177 22.30 30.31 37.70
N HIS A 178 21.26 30.19 36.84
CA HIS A 178 20.01 30.95 37.00
C HIS A 178 19.12 30.43 38.14
N THR A 179 19.24 29.16 38.51
CA THR A 179 18.42 28.53 39.56
C THR A 179 19.10 28.49 40.94
N GLU A 180 20.39 28.91 41.04
CA GLU A 180 21.15 28.89 42.29
C GLU A 180 20.50 29.73 43.40
N GLN A 181 19.80 30.81 43.02
CA GLN A 181 19.07 31.67 43.96
C GLN A 181 17.93 30.92 44.68
N ILE A 182 17.33 29.90 44.07
CA ILE A 182 16.25 29.11 44.69
C ILE A 182 16.81 28.41 45.94
N GLY A 183 17.96 27.78 45.85
CA GLY A 183 18.62 27.12 46.98
C GLY A 183 18.94 28.07 48.12
N SER A 184 19.38 29.30 47.82
CA SER A 184 19.65 30.32 48.82
C SER A 184 18.40 30.83 49.54
N ILE A 185 17.28 30.99 48.81
CA ILE A 185 15.97 31.34 49.39
C ILE A 185 15.47 30.23 50.31
N ILE A 186 15.52 28.97 49.88
CA ILE A 186 15.12 27.82 50.68
C ILE A 186 15.93 27.75 51.99
N ARG A 187 17.24 27.93 51.87
CA ARG A 187 18.13 27.95 53.04
C ARG A 187 17.78 29.06 54.00
N ALA A 188 17.47 30.26 53.52
CA ALA A 188 17.09 31.38 54.33
C ALA A 188 15.74 31.18 55.04
N GLN A 189 14.77 30.51 54.38
CA GLN A 189 13.41 30.30 54.92
C GLN A 189 13.29 29.12 55.86
N ILE A 190 13.93 28.01 55.56
CA ILE A 190 13.71 26.74 56.29
C ILE A 190 15.01 26.13 56.84
N GLY A 191 16.16 26.77 56.64
CA GLY A 191 17.44 26.32 57.19
C GLY A 191 18.05 25.08 56.51
N LEU A 192 17.44 24.56 55.46
CA LEU A 192 17.91 23.39 54.74
C LEU A 192 18.71 23.81 53.53
N GLN A 193 19.84 23.14 53.32
CA GLN A 193 20.60 23.29 52.06
C GLN A 193 19.93 22.46 50.97
N SER A 194 19.42 23.11 49.96
CA SER A 194 18.76 22.50 48.83
C SER A 194 19.38 22.94 47.52
N GLU A 195 19.56 22.01 46.60
CA GLU A 195 20.05 22.25 45.25
C GLU A 195 19.09 21.62 44.24
N LEU A 196 18.82 22.35 43.17
CA LEU A 196 17.98 21.82 42.08
C LEU A 196 18.74 20.71 41.35
N GLN A 197 18.16 19.51 41.39
CA GLN A 197 18.69 18.38 40.63
C GLN A 197 18.28 18.53 39.18
N LEU A 198 19.24 18.74 38.31
CA LEU A 198 19.02 18.83 36.86
C LEU A 198 19.31 17.48 36.21
N PRO A 199 18.59 17.13 35.13
CA PRO A 199 18.90 15.93 34.39
C PRO A 199 20.33 15.97 33.85
N PRO A 200 21.02 14.82 33.75
CA PRO A 200 22.41 14.77 33.31
C PRO A 200 22.62 15.08 31.82
N ASP A 201 21.56 15.03 31.05
CA ASP A 201 21.55 15.24 29.61
C ASP A 201 20.23 15.87 29.12
N LEU A 202 20.09 16.01 27.80
CA LEU A 202 18.91 16.60 27.17
C LEU A 202 17.79 15.58 26.89
N ARG A 203 17.89 14.31 27.29
CA ARG A 203 16.94 13.24 26.97
C ARG A 203 15.53 13.61 27.40
N SER A 204 15.38 14.19 28.59
CA SER A 204 14.07 14.63 29.10
C SER A 204 13.44 15.75 28.27
N LEU A 205 14.23 16.56 27.57
CA LEU A 205 13.69 17.56 26.63
C LEU A 205 13.14 16.90 25.37
N PHE A 206 13.78 15.84 24.90
CA PHE A 206 13.29 15.10 23.72
C PHE A 206 11.93 14.45 23.97
N GLU A 207 11.62 14.04 25.20
CA GLU A 207 10.29 13.52 25.57
C GLU A 207 9.14 14.50 25.29
N VAL A 208 9.43 15.81 25.36
CA VAL A 208 8.45 16.88 25.14
C VAL A 208 8.57 17.55 23.78
N LEU A 209 9.59 17.20 22.99
CA LEU A 209 9.69 17.70 21.62
C LEU A 209 8.50 17.24 20.78
N ASP A 210 8.09 18.10 19.88
CA ASP A 210 6.98 17.89 19.00
C ASP A 210 7.29 18.37 17.60
N PHE A 211 6.58 17.87 16.61
CA PHE A 211 6.66 18.37 15.25
C PHE A 211 5.60 19.44 15.03
N GLU A 212 5.97 20.55 14.45
CA GLU A 212 5.01 21.54 13.94
C GLU A 212 4.67 21.21 12.49
N THR A 213 3.39 21.17 12.18
CA THR A 213 2.90 20.93 10.83
C THR A 213 2.66 22.25 10.10
N ASP A 214 2.50 22.21 8.76
CA ASP A 214 2.37 23.37 7.87
C ASP A 214 1.36 24.43 8.31
N SER A 215 0.38 24.04 9.12
CA SER A 215 -0.66 24.93 9.66
C SER A 215 -0.34 25.50 11.03
N GLY A 216 0.89 25.38 11.54
CA GLY A 216 1.27 25.80 12.89
C GLY A 216 0.60 24.98 14.00
N VAL A 217 0.01 23.83 13.68
CA VAL A 217 -0.62 22.94 14.66
C VAL A 217 0.36 21.88 15.09
N SER A 218 0.54 21.73 16.40
CA SER A 218 1.36 20.69 17.00
C SER A 218 0.92 19.30 16.51
N PHE A 219 1.88 18.45 16.17
CA PHE A 219 1.67 17.07 15.78
C PHE A 219 0.83 16.27 16.80
N ARG A 220 1.03 16.51 18.10
CA ARG A 220 0.25 15.86 19.19
C ARG A 220 -1.22 16.27 19.21
N GLN A 221 -1.57 17.40 18.59
CA GLN A 221 -2.95 17.87 18.42
C GLN A 221 -3.60 17.37 17.14
N ARG A 222 -2.84 16.67 16.28
CA ARG A 222 -3.37 16.05 15.06
C ARG A 222 -4.06 14.73 15.40
N GLY A 223 -4.97 14.32 14.53
CA GLY A 223 -5.61 13.01 14.64
C GLY A 223 -4.59 11.86 14.54
N ASP A 224 -4.90 10.75 15.19
CA ASP A 224 -4.03 9.57 15.32
C ASP A 224 -3.50 9.04 13.98
N GLY A 225 -4.27 9.18 12.90
CA GLY A 225 -3.84 8.76 11.56
C GLY A 225 -2.67 9.59 11.01
N VAL A 226 -2.64 10.90 11.31
CA VAL A 226 -1.50 11.77 10.95
C VAL A 226 -0.29 11.38 11.79
N GLN A 227 -0.48 11.16 13.08
CA GLN A 227 0.58 10.74 13.99
C GLN A 227 1.16 9.39 13.56
N ALA A 228 0.32 8.39 13.26
CA ALA A 228 0.74 7.08 12.80
C ALA A 228 1.58 7.13 11.50
N ALA A 229 1.25 8.05 10.59
CA ALA A 229 1.96 8.20 9.33
C ALA A 229 3.41 8.75 9.47
N HIS A 230 3.77 9.35 10.61
CA HIS A 230 5.14 9.84 10.86
C HIS A 230 6.07 8.73 11.37
N ILE A 231 5.53 7.67 11.99
CA ILE A 231 6.34 6.62 12.60
C ILE A 231 7.33 5.97 11.61
N PRO A 232 6.93 5.56 10.38
CA PRO A 232 7.86 4.96 9.43
C PRO A 232 9.04 5.88 9.09
N ALA A 233 8.79 7.19 8.95
CA ALA A 233 9.83 8.17 8.65
C ALA A 233 10.83 8.34 9.82
N ILE A 234 10.32 8.36 11.05
CA ILE A 234 11.18 8.43 12.25
C ILE A 234 12.03 7.16 12.37
N LEU A 235 11.43 5.97 12.19
CA LEU A 235 12.18 4.71 12.24
C LEU A 235 13.25 4.63 11.14
N LYS A 236 12.94 5.13 9.94
CA LYS A 236 13.93 5.22 8.86
C LYS A 236 15.08 6.13 9.24
N PHE A 237 14.81 7.31 9.83
CA PHE A 237 15.85 8.22 10.32
C PHE A 237 16.74 7.54 11.36
N LEU A 238 16.17 6.84 12.35
CA LEU A 238 16.90 6.09 13.36
C LEU A 238 17.82 5.04 12.73
N ALA A 239 17.28 4.23 11.82
CA ALA A 239 18.02 3.17 11.15
C ALA A 239 19.16 3.71 10.27
N ASP A 240 18.92 4.76 9.50
CA ASP A 240 19.93 5.39 8.64
C ASP A 240 21.04 6.05 9.46
N SER A 241 20.70 6.66 10.59
CA SER A 241 21.69 7.26 11.52
C SER A 241 22.59 6.20 12.14
N GLN A 242 22.04 5.06 12.55
CA GLN A 242 22.81 3.94 13.08
C GLN A 242 23.77 3.33 12.04
N LYS A 243 23.35 3.25 10.77
CA LYS A 243 24.24 2.79 9.67
C LYS A 243 25.47 3.71 9.52
N ARG A 244 25.30 5.02 9.74
CA ARG A 244 26.42 6.00 9.69
C ARG A 244 27.42 5.82 10.80
N LEU A 245 27.00 5.33 11.97
CA LEU A 245 27.84 5.07 13.13
C LEU A 245 28.70 3.81 12.99
N ALA A 246 28.34 2.92 12.06
CA ALA A 246 29.07 1.68 11.89
C ALA A 246 30.53 1.94 11.50
N ALA A 247 31.44 1.60 12.41
CA ALA A 247 32.86 1.75 12.17
C ALA A 247 33.33 0.94 10.97
N ARG A 248 34.27 1.49 10.21
CA ARG A 248 34.85 0.83 9.02
C ARG A 248 35.33 -0.58 9.36
N GLY A 249 34.82 -1.59 8.65
CA GLY A 249 35.17 -3.01 8.86
C GLY A 249 34.32 -3.76 9.90
N LYS A 250 33.35 -3.09 10.55
CA LYS A 250 32.31 -3.78 11.32
C LYS A 250 31.08 -4.04 10.43
N PRO A 251 30.31 -5.13 10.66
CA PRO A 251 29.05 -5.36 9.97
C PRO A 251 28.12 -4.18 10.22
N LEU A 252 27.41 -3.74 9.17
CA LEU A 252 26.38 -2.73 9.30
C LEU A 252 25.26 -3.27 10.21
N PRO A 253 24.77 -2.48 11.16
CA PRO A 253 23.60 -2.86 11.95
C PRO A 253 22.40 -3.04 11.04
N THR A 254 21.65 -4.11 11.28
CA THR A 254 20.38 -4.36 10.59
C THR A 254 19.25 -3.96 11.52
N SER A 255 18.34 -3.14 11.05
CA SER A 255 17.14 -2.83 11.80
C SER A 255 15.98 -3.72 11.36
N ILE A 256 15.23 -4.21 12.35
CA ILE A 256 14.07 -5.08 12.19
C ILE A 256 12.88 -4.34 12.77
N TRP A 257 11.81 -4.21 12.00
CA TRP A 257 10.62 -3.48 12.42
C TRP A 257 9.44 -4.42 12.57
N ALA A 258 8.74 -4.29 13.67
CA ALA A 258 7.51 -5.03 13.95
C ALA A 258 6.35 -4.06 14.16
N TYR A 259 5.36 -4.12 13.28
CA TYR A 259 4.17 -3.28 13.32
C TYR A 259 2.94 -4.09 13.67
N GLU A 260 2.23 -3.74 14.75
CA GLU A 260 0.88 -4.21 14.98
C GLU A 260 -0.12 -3.27 14.32
N GLU A 261 -0.94 -3.82 13.44
CA GLU A 261 -2.09 -3.16 12.81
C GLU A 261 -1.78 -1.73 12.34
N PRO A 262 -0.87 -1.56 11.34
CA PRO A 262 -0.48 -0.24 10.85
C PRO A 262 -1.66 0.56 10.30
N GLU A 263 -2.74 -0.09 9.89
CA GLU A 263 -3.98 0.50 9.39
C GLU A 263 -4.80 1.24 10.46
N ASN A 264 -4.58 0.99 11.73
CA ASN A 264 -5.39 1.59 12.80
C ASN A 264 -5.36 3.12 12.72
N ASN A 265 -6.57 3.69 12.70
CA ASN A 265 -6.82 5.13 12.57
C ASN A 265 -6.40 5.76 11.22
N LEU A 266 -6.08 4.96 10.19
CA LEU A 266 -5.78 5.45 8.85
C LEU A 266 -7.04 5.42 7.96
N GLU A 267 -7.17 6.42 7.10
CA GLU A 267 -8.08 6.36 5.96
C GLU A 267 -7.65 5.23 5.00
N PHE A 268 -8.63 4.59 4.38
CA PHE A 268 -8.39 3.44 3.50
C PHE A 268 -7.35 3.72 2.39
N THR A 269 -7.43 4.87 1.73
CA THR A 269 -6.47 5.28 0.70
C THR A 269 -5.06 5.49 1.26
N ARG A 270 -4.97 6.06 2.46
CA ARG A 270 -3.68 6.29 3.14
C ARG A 270 -3.04 4.99 3.60
N ALA A 271 -3.84 3.98 3.98
CA ALA A 271 -3.34 2.66 4.33
C ALA A 271 -2.54 2.01 3.18
N PHE A 272 -3.01 2.14 1.92
CA PHE A 272 -2.25 1.69 0.76
C PHE A 272 -0.92 2.42 0.59
N SER A 273 -0.89 3.74 0.79
CA SER A 273 0.34 4.52 0.67
C SER A 273 1.37 4.12 1.73
N ILE A 274 0.92 3.88 2.98
CA ILE A 274 1.80 3.39 4.06
C ILE A 274 2.29 1.96 3.77
N ALA A 275 1.44 1.10 3.22
CA ALA A 275 1.82 -0.26 2.85
C ALA A 275 2.94 -0.26 1.80
N GLU A 276 2.82 0.56 0.75
CA GLU A 276 3.85 0.72 -0.28
C GLU A 276 5.13 1.33 0.29
N GLN A 277 5.03 2.34 1.15
CA GLN A 277 6.19 2.94 1.81
C GLN A 277 6.95 1.93 2.70
N LEU A 278 6.22 1.13 3.49
CA LEU A 278 6.86 0.08 4.30
C LEU A 278 7.47 -1.01 3.43
N TYR A 279 6.83 -1.35 2.31
CA TYR A 279 7.40 -2.30 1.35
C TYR A 279 8.69 -1.77 0.71
N GLU A 280 8.74 -0.49 0.35
CA GLU A 280 9.96 0.16 -0.13
C GLU A 280 11.06 0.12 0.93
N TYR A 281 10.75 0.46 2.18
CA TYR A 281 11.71 0.40 3.28
C TYR A 281 12.18 -1.02 3.59
N SER A 282 11.40 -2.03 3.22
CA SER A 282 11.80 -3.43 3.41
C SER A 282 12.98 -3.87 2.54
N GLN A 283 13.38 -3.09 1.54
CA GLN A 283 14.61 -3.35 0.78
C GLN A 283 15.85 -3.24 1.67
N ASP A 284 15.82 -2.35 2.67
CA ASP A 284 16.93 -2.08 3.59
C ASP A 284 16.72 -2.65 4.99
N HIS A 285 15.47 -2.93 5.38
CA HIS A 285 15.07 -3.33 6.74
C HIS A 285 14.18 -4.55 6.66
N GLN A 286 14.29 -5.46 7.64
CA GLN A 286 13.33 -6.58 7.70
C GLN A 286 12.09 -6.13 8.45
N ILE A 287 10.92 -6.27 7.82
CA ILE A 287 9.66 -5.79 8.37
C ILE A 287 8.70 -6.96 8.59
N PHE A 288 8.11 -6.98 9.77
CA PHE A 288 7.01 -7.86 10.17
C PHE A 288 5.82 -6.99 10.51
N LEU A 289 4.65 -7.32 10.00
CA LEU A 289 3.43 -6.61 10.42
C LEU A 289 2.25 -7.58 10.58
N THR A 290 1.36 -7.22 11.48
CA THR A 290 0.05 -7.86 11.62
C THR A 290 -1.01 -6.95 11.04
N THR A 291 -1.96 -7.50 10.29
CA THR A 291 -3.00 -6.68 9.66
C THR A 291 -4.29 -7.44 9.45
N HIS A 292 -5.38 -6.68 9.40
CA HIS A 292 -6.68 -7.08 8.88
C HIS A 292 -7.03 -6.34 7.58
N SER A 293 -6.20 -5.36 7.17
CA SER A 293 -6.48 -4.51 6.03
C SER A 293 -5.95 -5.10 4.72
N PRO A 294 -6.78 -5.15 3.67
CA PRO A 294 -6.34 -5.56 2.34
C PRO A 294 -5.19 -4.71 1.80
N ALA A 295 -5.07 -3.45 2.22
CA ALA A 295 -3.99 -2.57 1.78
C ALA A 295 -2.59 -3.18 1.97
N PHE A 296 -2.38 -3.94 3.07
CA PHE A 296 -1.07 -4.50 3.41
C PHE A 296 -0.81 -5.89 2.86
N TYR A 297 -1.81 -6.66 2.46
CA TYR A 297 -1.57 -7.98 1.91
C TYR A 297 -1.87 -8.12 0.42
N THR A 298 -2.59 -7.16 -0.20
CA THR A 298 -2.79 -7.11 -1.65
C THR A 298 -1.97 -6.02 -2.32
N GLY A 299 -1.76 -4.88 -1.65
CA GLY A 299 -1.10 -3.70 -2.20
C GLY A 299 -1.87 -3.04 -3.35
N LYS A 300 -1.33 -1.97 -3.88
CA LYS A 300 -1.88 -1.19 -4.99
C LYS A 300 -1.14 -1.48 -6.30
N SER A 301 0.16 -1.74 -6.21
CA SER A 301 1.06 -1.98 -7.34
C SER A 301 1.26 -3.47 -7.60
N THR A 302 1.48 -3.85 -8.86
CA THR A 302 1.87 -5.23 -9.25
C THR A 302 3.27 -5.61 -8.79
N GLU A 303 4.08 -4.63 -8.39
CA GLU A 303 5.42 -4.82 -7.85
C GLU A 303 5.39 -5.12 -6.35
N TYR A 304 4.29 -4.79 -5.67
CA TYR A 304 4.08 -5.09 -4.27
C TYR A 304 3.84 -6.58 -4.06
N LYS A 305 4.86 -7.29 -3.55
CA LYS A 305 4.84 -8.76 -3.36
C LYS A 305 5.20 -9.13 -1.92
N PRO A 306 4.31 -8.89 -0.96
CA PRO A 306 4.56 -9.27 0.43
C PRO A 306 4.55 -10.79 0.58
N ILE A 307 5.36 -11.31 1.49
CA ILE A 307 5.18 -12.69 1.95
C ILE A 307 4.07 -12.70 2.99
N ARG A 308 3.04 -13.48 2.70
CA ARG A 308 1.82 -13.56 3.52
C ARG A 308 1.87 -14.82 4.38
N TRP A 309 1.59 -14.62 5.65
CA TRP A 309 1.53 -15.66 6.66
C TRP A 309 0.12 -15.71 7.23
N LEU A 310 -0.56 -16.86 7.10
CA LEU A 310 -1.84 -17.08 7.72
C LEU A 310 -1.63 -17.53 9.17
N VAL A 311 -2.22 -16.79 10.11
CA VAL A 311 -2.24 -17.13 11.53
C VAL A 311 -3.66 -17.54 11.91
N GLN A 312 -3.79 -18.79 12.39
CA GLN A 312 -5.06 -19.38 12.79
C GLN A 312 -4.99 -19.87 14.22
N SER A 313 -6.12 -19.82 14.94
CA SER A 313 -6.26 -20.46 16.26
C SER A 313 -6.93 -21.81 16.09
N ILE A 314 -6.18 -22.89 16.34
CA ILE A 314 -6.65 -24.28 16.28
C ILE A 314 -6.52 -24.83 17.69
N ASP A 315 -7.60 -25.31 18.28
CA ASP A 315 -7.61 -25.83 19.67
C ASP A 315 -7.02 -24.86 20.72
N LYS A 316 -7.22 -23.54 20.54
CA LYS A 316 -6.65 -22.45 21.34
C LYS A 316 -5.13 -22.28 21.19
N GLU A 317 -4.53 -22.89 20.20
CA GLU A 317 -3.12 -22.74 19.86
C GLU A 317 -2.97 -21.92 18.56
N SER A 318 -2.08 -20.94 18.56
CA SER A 318 -1.78 -20.17 17.36
C SER A 318 -0.82 -20.92 16.46
N GLN A 319 -1.26 -21.19 15.25
CA GLN A 319 -0.47 -21.78 14.18
C GLN A 319 -0.20 -20.76 13.08
N ILE A 320 0.97 -20.83 12.46
CA ILE A 320 1.39 -19.96 11.36
C ILE A 320 1.79 -20.81 10.16
N GLY A 321 1.31 -20.44 8.98
CA GLY A 321 1.68 -21.10 7.73
C GLY A 321 1.78 -20.10 6.57
N PRO A 322 2.59 -20.42 5.54
CA PRO A 322 2.69 -19.57 4.35
C PRO A 322 1.39 -19.61 3.55
N VAL A 323 1.02 -18.48 2.95
CA VAL A 323 -0.10 -18.40 2.02
C VAL A 323 0.43 -18.49 0.59
N GLY A 324 0.04 -19.53 -0.15
CA GLY A 324 0.41 -19.70 -1.56
C GLY A 324 -0.29 -18.69 -2.48
N ASP A 325 0.30 -18.43 -3.64
CA ASP A 325 -0.24 -17.46 -4.62
C ASP A 325 -1.65 -17.79 -5.15
N GLY A 326 -2.12 -19.04 -5.00
CA GLY A 326 -3.47 -19.49 -5.36
C GLY A 326 -4.48 -19.46 -4.20
N GLN A 327 -4.05 -19.23 -2.97
CA GLN A 327 -4.87 -19.27 -1.73
C GLN A 327 -5.32 -17.90 -1.24
N SER A 328 -5.30 -16.88 -2.11
CA SER A 328 -5.85 -15.56 -1.75
C SER A 328 -7.33 -15.61 -1.36
N ASP A 329 -8.05 -16.64 -1.79
CA ASP A 329 -9.47 -16.84 -1.48
C ASP A 329 -9.66 -17.30 -0.03
N ASP A 330 -8.79 -18.16 0.50
CA ASP A 330 -8.84 -18.59 1.90
C ASP A 330 -8.56 -17.43 2.87
N LEU A 331 -7.67 -16.48 2.48
CA LEU A 331 -7.44 -15.26 3.26
C LEU A 331 -8.69 -14.39 3.35
N ASN A 332 -9.46 -14.30 2.27
CA ASN A 332 -10.66 -13.48 2.20
C ASN A 332 -11.76 -14.00 3.14
N ASP A 333 -11.86 -15.32 3.31
CA ASP A 333 -12.84 -15.96 4.19
C ASP A 333 -12.44 -15.84 5.67
N VAL A 334 -11.14 -15.89 5.97
CA VAL A 334 -10.61 -15.85 7.34
C VAL A 334 -10.64 -14.44 7.94
N VAL A 335 -10.53 -13.38 7.13
CA VAL A 335 -10.43 -11.97 7.60
C VAL A 335 -11.80 -11.29 7.77
N GLY A 336 -12.91 -11.97 7.49
CA GLY A 336 -14.27 -11.55 7.88
C GLY A 336 -14.88 -10.35 7.14
N LEU A 337 -14.10 -9.37 6.70
CA LEU A 337 -14.55 -8.21 5.90
C LEU A 337 -14.36 -8.42 4.39
N MET A 338 -13.50 -9.35 4.03
CA MET A 338 -13.13 -9.60 2.64
C MET A 338 -14.21 -10.29 1.79
N PRO A 339 -15.10 -11.13 2.31
CA PRO A 339 -16.23 -11.61 1.50
C PRO A 339 -17.08 -10.48 0.91
N LEU A 340 -17.10 -9.31 1.56
CA LEU A 340 -17.86 -8.14 1.09
C LEU A 340 -17.10 -7.27 0.09
N VAL A 341 -15.78 -7.16 0.22
CA VAL A 341 -14.94 -6.23 -0.57
C VAL A 341 -14.20 -6.94 -1.72
N ALA A 342 -13.80 -8.20 -1.52
CA ALA A 342 -13.06 -8.96 -2.52
C ALA A 342 -13.81 -9.17 -3.85
N PRO A 343 -15.13 -9.41 -3.89
CA PRO A 343 -15.85 -9.50 -5.17
C PRO A 343 -15.72 -8.22 -5.98
N PHE A 344 -15.83 -7.06 -5.32
CA PHE A 344 -15.73 -5.75 -5.96
C PHE A 344 -14.30 -5.45 -6.46
N ILE A 345 -13.28 -5.77 -5.64
CA ILE A 345 -11.86 -5.62 -6.03
C ILE A 345 -11.51 -6.58 -7.17
N ARG A 346 -12.01 -7.82 -7.15
CA ARG A 346 -11.81 -8.78 -8.23
C ARG A 346 -12.50 -8.35 -9.53
N GLU A 347 -13.70 -7.83 -9.44
CA GLU A 347 -14.43 -7.32 -10.61
C GLU A 347 -13.66 -6.15 -11.24
N MET A 348 -13.16 -5.22 -10.42
CA MET A 348 -12.35 -4.10 -10.86
C MET A 348 -10.99 -4.53 -11.43
N GLN A 349 -10.32 -5.51 -10.82
CA GLN A 349 -9.09 -6.10 -11.36
C GLN A 349 -9.34 -6.88 -12.66
N ALA A 350 -10.40 -7.65 -12.73
CA ALA A 350 -10.78 -8.38 -13.95
C ALA A 350 -11.12 -7.43 -15.10
N GLU A 351 -11.80 -6.31 -14.80
CA GLU A 351 -12.05 -5.26 -15.79
C GLU A 351 -10.74 -4.59 -16.25
N LEU A 352 -9.83 -4.26 -15.33
CA LEU A 352 -8.52 -3.71 -15.66
C LEU A 352 -7.67 -4.69 -16.49
N ASP A 353 -7.67 -5.96 -16.16
CA ASP A 353 -6.92 -6.98 -16.90
C ASP A 353 -7.54 -7.28 -18.26
N ALA A 354 -8.87 -7.23 -18.37
CA ALA A 354 -9.56 -7.31 -19.66
C ALA A 354 -9.20 -6.11 -20.57
N VAL A 355 -9.15 -4.91 -19.99
CA VAL A 355 -8.69 -3.69 -20.69
C VAL A 355 -7.23 -3.83 -21.11
N ARG A 356 -6.34 -4.28 -20.21
CA ARG A 356 -4.92 -4.54 -20.50
C ARG A 356 -4.73 -5.57 -21.63
N LYS A 357 -5.49 -6.68 -21.60
CA LYS A 357 -5.44 -7.69 -22.65
C LYS A 357 -5.90 -7.13 -24.00
N ARG A 358 -6.97 -6.33 -24.02
CA ARG A 358 -7.48 -5.71 -25.26
C ARG A 358 -6.49 -4.70 -25.82
N VAL A 359 -5.88 -3.84 -25.01
CA VAL A 359 -4.88 -2.87 -25.44
C VAL A 359 -3.61 -3.57 -25.95
N LYS A 360 -3.15 -4.65 -25.33
CA LYS A 360 -2.00 -5.45 -25.80
C LYS A 360 -2.29 -6.29 -27.05
N ALA A 361 -3.55 -6.71 -27.25
CA ALA A 361 -3.93 -7.57 -28.38
C ALA A 361 -4.13 -6.79 -29.69
N THR A 362 -4.19 -5.45 -29.67
CA THR A 362 -4.34 -4.63 -30.87
C THR A 362 -3.00 -4.51 -31.58
N ALA A 363 -2.83 -5.31 -32.64
CA ALA A 363 -1.68 -5.21 -33.56
C ALA A 363 -1.71 -3.95 -34.44
N LYS A 364 -2.76 -3.13 -34.36
CA LYS A 364 -2.98 -1.93 -35.16
C LYS A 364 -3.21 -0.71 -34.27
N PRO A 365 -2.79 0.50 -34.71
CA PRO A 365 -3.22 1.74 -34.11
C PRO A 365 -4.76 1.78 -33.99
N THR A 366 -5.29 2.23 -32.84
CA THR A 366 -6.70 2.00 -32.51
C THR A 366 -7.42 3.29 -32.13
N ILE A 367 -8.66 3.42 -32.61
CA ILE A 367 -9.64 4.42 -32.19
C ILE A 367 -10.59 3.74 -31.19
N PHE A 368 -10.62 4.20 -29.95
CA PHE A 368 -11.63 3.78 -28.96
C PHE A 368 -12.81 4.75 -28.97
N VAL A 369 -14.02 4.22 -28.96
CA VAL A 369 -15.29 4.95 -28.96
C VAL A 369 -16.22 4.48 -27.85
N GLY A 370 -17.22 5.30 -27.49
CA GLY A 370 -18.10 5.06 -26.34
C GLY A 370 -19.12 3.95 -26.53
N GLY A 371 -19.64 3.75 -27.73
CA GLY A 371 -20.72 2.82 -28.01
C GLY A 371 -20.52 1.95 -29.24
N ILE A 372 -21.29 0.86 -29.34
CA ILE A 372 -21.26 -0.03 -30.51
C ILE A 372 -21.77 0.66 -31.78
N THR A 373 -22.73 1.57 -31.66
CA THR A 373 -23.21 2.39 -32.78
C THR A 373 -22.15 3.34 -33.26
N ASP A 374 -21.37 3.93 -32.34
CA ASP A 374 -20.26 4.83 -32.67
C ASP A 374 -19.17 4.05 -33.43
N GLU A 375 -18.86 2.81 -32.99
CA GLU A 375 -17.90 1.95 -33.72
C GLU A 375 -18.35 1.71 -35.16
N HIS A 376 -19.63 1.40 -35.38
CA HIS A 376 -20.17 1.14 -36.70
C HIS A 376 -20.16 2.40 -37.60
N TYR A 377 -20.59 3.55 -37.08
CA TYR A 377 -20.58 4.81 -37.82
C TYR A 377 -19.16 5.24 -38.17
N ILE A 378 -18.23 5.23 -37.19
CA ILE A 378 -16.84 5.65 -37.39
C ILE A 378 -16.13 4.73 -38.38
N ARG A 379 -16.32 3.41 -38.26
CA ARG A 379 -15.73 2.43 -39.18
C ARG A 379 -16.24 2.67 -40.59
N ARG A 380 -17.55 2.86 -40.74
CA ARG A 380 -18.16 3.10 -42.03
C ARG A 380 -17.74 4.43 -42.66
N ALA A 381 -17.63 5.48 -41.87
CA ALA A 381 -17.13 6.78 -42.30
C ALA A 381 -15.67 6.70 -42.79
N LEU A 382 -14.82 6.00 -42.05
CA LEU A 382 -13.42 5.76 -42.48
C LEU A 382 -13.32 4.99 -43.80
N GLU A 383 -14.16 3.97 -43.99
CA GLU A 383 -14.22 3.22 -45.24
C GLU A 383 -14.62 4.08 -46.44
N VAL A 384 -15.50 5.07 -46.23
CA VAL A 384 -15.96 5.98 -47.26
C VAL A 384 -14.92 7.05 -47.56
N PHE A 385 -14.37 7.73 -46.55
CA PHE A 385 -13.47 8.85 -46.75
C PHE A 385 -12.03 8.46 -47.07
N GLU A 386 -11.52 7.41 -46.39
CA GLU A 386 -10.11 7.04 -46.40
C GLU A 386 -9.91 5.50 -46.46
N PRO A 387 -10.44 4.81 -47.50
CA PRO A 387 -10.49 3.35 -47.54
C PRO A 387 -9.12 2.68 -47.39
N LYS A 388 -8.06 3.29 -47.93
CA LYS A 388 -6.70 2.75 -47.82
C LYS A 388 -6.15 2.86 -46.42
N ARG A 389 -6.39 3.96 -45.72
CA ARG A 389 -5.90 4.23 -44.36
C ARG A 389 -6.79 3.50 -43.30
N ALA A 390 -8.07 3.35 -43.56
CA ALA A 390 -9.03 2.62 -42.71
C ALA A 390 -8.58 1.17 -42.45
N SER A 391 -7.97 0.51 -43.44
CA SER A 391 -7.47 -0.87 -43.28
C SER A 391 -6.29 -1.00 -42.32
N LEU A 392 -5.58 0.10 -42.04
CA LEU A 392 -4.37 0.15 -41.21
C LEU A 392 -4.67 0.39 -39.73
N VAL A 393 -5.89 0.82 -39.40
CA VAL A 393 -6.31 1.14 -38.04
C VAL A 393 -7.43 0.23 -37.57
N ALA A 394 -7.62 0.10 -36.27
CA ALA A 394 -8.76 -0.58 -35.67
C ALA A 394 -9.70 0.47 -35.05
N VAL A 395 -11.01 0.22 -35.13
CA VAL A 395 -12.03 0.97 -34.38
C VAL A 395 -12.68 -0.01 -33.42
N THR A 396 -12.77 0.32 -32.15
CA THR A 396 -13.29 -0.59 -31.14
C THR A 396 -14.08 0.20 -30.10
N PHE A 397 -15.30 -0.22 -29.80
CA PHE A 397 -16.04 0.35 -28.69
C PHE A 397 -15.59 -0.24 -27.36
N ILE A 398 -15.75 0.55 -26.30
CA ILE A 398 -15.46 0.13 -24.94
C ILE A 398 -16.70 -0.52 -24.35
N GLY A 399 -16.67 -1.82 -24.17
CA GLY A 399 -17.79 -2.58 -23.65
C GLY A 399 -17.71 -4.05 -24.04
N GLN A 400 -18.71 -4.79 -23.63
CA GLN A 400 -18.87 -6.20 -24.00
C GLN A 400 -20.17 -6.38 -24.78
N THR A 401 -20.08 -7.12 -25.88
CA THR A 401 -21.28 -7.58 -26.57
C THR A 401 -21.82 -8.82 -25.86
N THR A 402 -23.02 -8.75 -25.32
CA THR A 402 -23.69 -9.87 -24.66
C THR A 402 -24.86 -10.34 -25.54
N ALA A 403 -25.42 -11.52 -25.26
CA ALA A 403 -26.60 -12.03 -25.97
C ALA A 403 -27.82 -11.07 -25.88
N THR A 404 -27.84 -10.18 -24.89
CA THR A 404 -28.92 -9.20 -24.65
C THR A 404 -28.58 -7.79 -25.13
N GLY A 405 -27.41 -7.56 -25.78
CA GLY A 405 -26.94 -6.26 -26.27
C GLY A 405 -25.58 -5.88 -25.76
N ALA A 406 -25.14 -4.66 -26.06
CA ALA A 406 -23.86 -4.12 -25.57
C ALA A 406 -23.98 -3.60 -24.13
N LYS A 407 -23.04 -3.97 -23.26
CA LYS A 407 -22.92 -3.46 -21.89
C LYS A 407 -21.54 -2.85 -21.66
N GLY A 408 -21.42 -1.88 -20.74
CA GLY A 408 -20.14 -1.31 -20.34
C GLY A 408 -19.60 -0.24 -21.29
N GLY A 409 -20.45 0.38 -22.13
CA GLY A 409 -20.09 1.52 -22.96
C GLY A 409 -20.24 2.86 -22.21
N GLY A 410 -19.91 3.96 -22.92
CA GLY A 410 -20.11 5.35 -22.50
C GLY A 410 -18.85 6.07 -22.00
N ASP A 411 -18.97 7.38 -21.86
CA ASP A 411 -17.87 8.30 -21.54
C ASP A 411 -17.10 7.93 -20.26
N ALA A 412 -17.82 7.51 -19.22
CA ALA A 412 -17.19 7.12 -17.95
C ALA A 412 -16.17 5.96 -18.11
N ASN A 413 -16.40 5.06 -19.06
CA ASN A 413 -15.45 3.98 -19.35
C ASN A 413 -14.35 4.41 -20.31
N LEU A 414 -14.62 5.36 -21.22
CA LEU A 414 -13.57 6.06 -21.98
C LEU A 414 -12.60 6.79 -21.04
N ASP A 415 -13.10 7.49 -20.02
CA ASP A 415 -12.29 8.18 -19.01
C ASP A 415 -11.36 7.23 -18.25
N LYS A 416 -11.84 6.04 -17.91
CA LYS A 416 -11.00 5.00 -17.27
C LYS A 416 -9.84 4.58 -18.17
N ILE A 417 -10.08 4.39 -19.47
CA ILE A 417 -8.99 4.06 -20.42
C ILE A 417 -8.00 5.21 -20.56
N VAL A 418 -8.48 6.43 -20.69
CA VAL A 418 -7.60 7.62 -20.75
C VAL A 418 -6.72 7.67 -19.51
N THR A 419 -7.29 7.46 -18.33
CA THR A 419 -6.54 7.44 -17.06
C THR A 419 -5.46 6.35 -17.07
N VAL A 420 -5.83 5.11 -17.42
CA VAL A 420 -4.88 3.97 -17.44
C VAL A 420 -3.75 4.19 -18.45
N LEU A 421 -4.08 4.64 -19.68
CA LEU A 421 -3.08 4.86 -20.71
C LEU A 421 -2.18 6.07 -20.43
N ARG A 422 -2.69 7.08 -19.74
CA ARG A 422 -1.92 8.25 -19.32
C ARG A 422 -0.94 7.93 -18.19
N GLU A 423 -1.37 7.16 -17.21
CA GLU A 423 -0.56 6.80 -16.04
C GLU A 423 0.45 5.67 -16.36
N GLN A 424 0.13 4.79 -17.32
CA GLN A 424 0.96 3.63 -17.65
C GLN A 424 1.30 3.61 -19.15
N GLN A 425 2.11 4.57 -19.59
CA GLN A 425 2.52 4.72 -20.99
C GLN A 425 3.23 3.48 -21.56
N GLN A 426 3.91 2.71 -20.72
CA GLN A 426 4.54 1.44 -21.09
C GLN A 426 3.58 0.33 -21.54
N LEU A 427 2.27 0.50 -21.34
CA LEU A 427 1.26 -0.43 -21.85
C LEU A 427 0.94 -0.18 -23.33
N GLN A 428 1.36 0.96 -23.88
CA GLN A 428 1.09 1.36 -25.26
C GLN A 428 2.22 0.86 -26.16
N SER A 429 1.90 -0.07 -27.04
CA SER A 429 2.79 -0.51 -28.11
C SER A 429 2.48 0.19 -29.44
N GLN A 430 1.36 0.88 -29.53
CA GLN A 430 0.85 1.55 -30.73
C GLN A 430 0.15 2.86 -30.34
N ARG A 431 0.01 3.78 -31.29
CA ARG A 431 -0.74 5.01 -31.10
C ARG A 431 -2.22 4.73 -30.91
N VAL A 432 -2.85 5.45 -30.00
CA VAL A 432 -4.26 5.30 -29.62
C VAL A 432 -4.95 6.65 -29.66
N VAL A 433 -6.13 6.69 -30.25
CA VAL A 433 -7.05 7.82 -30.17
C VAL A 433 -8.26 7.39 -29.34
N VAL A 434 -8.61 8.16 -28.33
CA VAL A 434 -9.90 8.05 -27.63
C VAL A 434 -10.80 9.15 -28.16
N LEU A 435 -11.82 8.75 -28.90
CA LEU A 435 -12.74 9.65 -29.59
C LEU A 435 -14.07 9.70 -28.84
N TYR A 436 -14.37 10.86 -28.28
CA TYR A 436 -15.63 11.15 -27.62
C TYR A 436 -16.66 11.70 -28.60
N ASP A 437 -17.93 11.47 -28.34
CA ASP A 437 -19.01 12.16 -29.04
C ASP A 437 -19.17 13.62 -28.60
N CYS A 438 -20.20 14.30 -29.05
CA CYS A 438 -20.39 15.73 -28.81
C CYS A 438 -21.10 16.09 -27.50
N ASP A 439 -21.42 15.13 -26.64
CA ASP A 439 -22.33 15.30 -25.49
C ASP A 439 -21.78 16.18 -24.38
N ALA A 440 -20.47 16.15 -24.16
CA ALA A 440 -19.81 16.99 -23.17
C ALA A 440 -18.53 17.61 -23.76
N PRO A 441 -18.30 18.92 -23.55
CA PRO A 441 -17.12 19.59 -24.11
C PRO A 441 -15.84 18.99 -23.53
N ARG A 442 -14.92 18.62 -24.42
CA ARG A 442 -13.61 18.09 -24.07
C ARG A 442 -12.53 18.72 -24.92
N GLU A 443 -11.39 18.99 -24.30
CA GLU A 443 -10.23 19.51 -25.02
C GLU A 443 -9.47 18.39 -25.73
N THR A 444 -8.99 18.69 -26.92
CA THR A 444 -8.07 17.78 -27.63
C THR A 444 -6.70 17.85 -26.97
N VAL A 445 -6.23 16.74 -26.40
CA VAL A 445 -4.96 16.65 -25.68
C VAL A 445 -4.17 15.43 -26.18
N THR A 446 -2.85 15.59 -26.29
CA THR A 446 -1.94 14.51 -26.67
C THR A 446 -0.93 14.24 -25.56
N HIS A 447 -0.80 12.97 -25.19
CA HIS A 447 0.14 12.48 -24.18
C HIS A 447 0.91 11.27 -24.75
N GLY A 448 2.09 11.50 -25.31
CA GLY A 448 2.89 10.44 -25.94
C GLY A 448 2.14 9.74 -27.07
N LEU A 449 1.85 8.45 -26.90
CA LEU A 449 1.12 7.64 -27.88
C LEU A 449 -0.41 7.73 -27.76
N LEU A 450 -0.94 8.47 -26.78
CA LEU A 450 -2.36 8.67 -26.55
C LEU A 450 -2.78 10.06 -27.03
N ARG A 451 -3.86 10.13 -27.84
CA ARG A 451 -4.58 11.36 -28.16
C ARG A 451 -6.05 11.23 -27.70
N VAL A 452 -6.50 12.20 -26.94
CA VAL A 452 -7.92 12.40 -26.59
C VAL A 452 -8.49 13.42 -27.55
N GLN A 453 -9.61 13.10 -28.18
CA GLN A 453 -10.24 13.95 -29.19
C GLN A 453 -11.76 13.84 -29.10
N GLN A 454 -12.47 14.88 -29.50
CA GLN A 454 -13.93 14.92 -29.51
C GLN A 454 -14.45 15.24 -30.91
N VAL A 455 -15.56 14.64 -31.27
CA VAL A 455 -16.36 15.04 -32.44
C VAL A 455 -17.08 16.36 -32.13
N ARG A 456 -16.98 17.33 -33.04
CA ARG A 456 -17.58 18.66 -32.83
C ARG A 456 -19.11 18.59 -32.84
N HIS A 457 -19.73 19.32 -31.91
CA HIS A 457 -21.18 19.48 -31.90
C HIS A 457 -21.66 20.24 -33.15
N ASN A 458 -22.71 19.72 -33.81
CA ASN A 458 -23.35 20.35 -34.95
C ASN A 458 -24.64 21.05 -34.50
N PRO A 459 -24.64 22.39 -34.32
CA PRO A 459 -25.80 23.13 -33.85
C PRO A 459 -26.94 23.18 -34.88
N SER A 460 -26.65 22.84 -36.14
CA SER A 460 -27.67 22.79 -37.20
C SER A 460 -28.50 21.49 -37.16
N ASN A 461 -28.03 20.46 -36.44
CA ASN A 461 -28.81 19.24 -36.26
C ASN A 461 -29.72 19.36 -35.02
N ILE A 462 -30.93 19.83 -35.24
CA ILE A 462 -31.94 19.99 -34.19
C ILE A 462 -32.74 18.71 -33.92
N VAL A 463 -32.57 17.67 -34.75
CA VAL A 463 -33.28 16.39 -34.64
C VAL A 463 -32.54 15.46 -33.67
N GLN A 464 -31.24 15.35 -33.86
CA GLN A 464 -30.36 14.58 -32.98
C GLN A 464 -29.37 15.55 -32.32
N THR A 465 -29.64 15.92 -31.08
CA THR A 465 -28.83 16.92 -30.35
C THR A 465 -27.70 16.29 -29.55
N ARG A 466 -27.62 14.98 -29.47
CA ARG A 466 -26.65 14.23 -28.64
C ARG A 466 -26.09 13.00 -29.38
N GLY A 467 -24.96 12.52 -28.89
CA GLY A 467 -24.28 11.35 -29.42
C GLY A 467 -23.62 11.60 -30.76
N ILE A 468 -23.03 10.56 -31.33
CA ILE A 468 -22.41 10.59 -32.66
C ILE A 468 -23.43 10.96 -33.75
N GLU A 469 -24.70 10.66 -33.53
CA GLU A 469 -25.83 10.95 -34.43
C GLU A 469 -26.00 12.45 -34.69
N ASN A 470 -25.56 13.32 -33.76
CA ASN A 470 -25.55 14.77 -33.98
C ASN A 470 -24.69 15.18 -35.18
N SER A 471 -23.61 14.43 -35.43
CA SER A 471 -22.67 14.73 -36.53
C SER A 471 -23.07 14.08 -37.87
N ILE A 472 -24.24 13.43 -37.90
CA ILE A 472 -24.82 12.83 -39.13
C ILE A 472 -25.92 13.75 -39.64
N LEU A 473 -26.11 13.80 -40.97
CA LEU A 473 -27.11 14.62 -41.59
C LEU A 473 -28.50 14.23 -41.07
N SER A 474 -29.23 15.20 -40.48
CA SER A 474 -30.52 14.95 -39.82
C SER A 474 -31.61 14.34 -40.72
N SER A 475 -31.56 14.62 -42.02
CA SER A 475 -32.53 14.09 -42.99
C SER A 475 -32.47 12.56 -43.19
N VAL A 476 -31.42 11.91 -42.69
CA VAL A 476 -31.32 10.43 -42.80
C VAL A 476 -32.10 9.71 -41.68
N PHE A 477 -32.50 10.44 -40.63
CA PHE A 477 -33.21 9.87 -39.49
C PHE A 477 -34.72 9.96 -39.73
N ALA A 478 -35.29 8.93 -40.37
CA ALA A 478 -36.72 8.80 -40.63
C ALA A 478 -37.51 8.59 -39.32
N ARG A 479 -38.83 8.96 -39.36
CA ARG A 479 -39.73 8.76 -38.22
C ARG A 479 -39.87 7.30 -37.79
N ASP A 480 -39.64 6.34 -38.69
CA ASP A 480 -39.69 4.92 -38.40
C ASP A 480 -38.66 4.43 -37.38
N PHE A 481 -37.62 5.22 -37.09
CA PHE A 481 -36.64 4.93 -36.05
C PHE A 481 -37.07 5.36 -34.65
N TYR A 482 -38.26 5.98 -34.50
CA TYR A 482 -38.80 6.38 -33.22
C TYR A 482 -39.88 5.40 -32.78
N LYS A 483 -39.70 4.79 -31.60
CA LYS A 483 -40.63 3.86 -30.98
C LYS A 483 -41.34 4.53 -29.81
N THR A 484 -42.66 4.39 -29.76
CA THR A 484 -43.45 4.86 -28.65
C THR A 484 -43.30 3.91 -27.45
N LYS A 485 -42.77 4.39 -26.34
CA LYS A 485 -42.73 3.69 -25.04
C LYS A 485 -43.59 4.41 -24.02
N THR A 486 -44.24 3.66 -23.17
CA THR A 486 -44.95 4.19 -22.00
C THR A 486 -44.00 4.17 -20.78
N LYS A 487 -43.81 5.28 -20.13
CA LYS A 487 -43.06 5.41 -18.89
C LYS A 487 -43.97 5.93 -17.79
N THR A 488 -43.94 5.26 -16.64
CA THR A 488 -44.65 5.73 -15.44
C THR A 488 -43.74 6.61 -14.63
N ASP A 489 -44.20 7.81 -14.27
CA ASP A 489 -43.46 8.70 -13.42
C ASP A 489 -43.51 8.26 -11.93
N ASN A 490 -42.80 8.96 -11.07
CA ASN A 490 -42.74 8.67 -9.64
C ASN A 490 -44.07 8.85 -8.90
N TYR A 491 -45.10 9.41 -9.57
CA TYR A 491 -46.43 9.67 -9.02
C TYR A 491 -47.49 8.78 -9.65
N GLY A 492 -47.09 7.82 -10.54
CA GLY A 492 -48.01 6.86 -11.16
C GLY A 492 -48.67 7.34 -12.45
N ALA A 493 -48.34 8.53 -12.95
CA ALA A 493 -48.85 9.01 -14.23
C ALA A 493 -48.13 8.34 -15.41
N VAL A 494 -48.88 7.80 -16.38
CA VAL A 494 -48.34 7.14 -17.57
C VAL A 494 -48.13 8.17 -18.66
N GLN A 495 -46.90 8.38 -19.08
CA GLN A 495 -46.54 9.27 -20.18
C GLN A 495 -46.08 8.42 -21.38
N SER A 496 -46.51 8.82 -22.57
CA SER A 496 -46.01 8.22 -23.81
C SER A 496 -44.79 9.01 -24.27
N ILE A 497 -43.66 8.36 -24.41
CA ILE A 497 -42.36 8.94 -24.81
C ILE A 497 -41.95 8.33 -26.13
N GLU A 498 -41.59 9.13 -27.12
CA GLU A 498 -40.91 8.64 -28.32
C GLU A 498 -39.43 8.40 -28.02
N GLU A 499 -38.97 7.17 -28.15
CA GLU A 499 -37.58 6.79 -27.95
C GLU A 499 -36.93 6.45 -29.29
N PHE A 500 -35.76 7.05 -29.54
CA PHE A 500 -34.98 6.81 -30.76
C PHE A 500 -34.25 5.46 -30.70
N ASP A 501 -34.48 4.61 -31.69
CA ASP A 501 -33.82 3.32 -31.85
C ASP A 501 -32.49 3.48 -32.56
N LYS A 502 -31.44 3.81 -31.78
CA LYS A 502 -30.07 4.03 -32.28
C LYS A 502 -29.54 2.89 -33.12
N VAL A 503 -29.83 1.65 -32.75
CA VAL A 503 -29.28 0.45 -33.41
C VAL A 503 -29.95 0.26 -34.79
N ALA A 504 -31.26 0.41 -34.86
CA ALA A 504 -31.98 0.31 -36.12
C ALA A 504 -31.55 1.43 -37.10
N ALA A 505 -31.43 2.66 -36.59
CA ALA A 505 -30.97 3.82 -37.35
C ALA A 505 -29.55 3.62 -37.88
N CYS A 506 -28.61 3.21 -37.01
CA CYS A 506 -27.22 2.94 -37.37
C CYS A 506 -27.12 1.87 -38.47
N THR A 507 -27.87 0.77 -38.31
CA THR A 507 -27.89 -0.31 -39.29
C THR A 507 -28.40 0.14 -40.65
N ALA A 508 -29.42 0.97 -40.69
CA ALA A 508 -30.01 1.49 -41.92
C ALA A 508 -29.09 2.51 -42.61
N VAL A 509 -28.54 3.45 -41.84
CA VAL A 509 -27.66 4.48 -42.38
C VAL A 509 -26.39 3.86 -42.95
N CYS A 510 -25.72 2.97 -42.21
CA CYS A 510 -24.46 2.33 -42.69
C CYS A 510 -24.62 1.45 -43.93
N LYS A 511 -25.85 1.06 -44.32
CA LYS A 511 -26.15 0.32 -45.56
C LYS A 511 -26.32 1.20 -46.79
N ARG A 512 -26.36 2.52 -46.66
CA ARG A 512 -26.50 3.46 -47.79
C ARG A 512 -25.29 3.41 -48.72
N ALA A 513 -25.50 3.87 -49.95
CA ALA A 513 -24.43 3.94 -50.94
C ALA A 513 -23.30 4.88 -50.55
N PRO A 514 -22.03 4.62 -50.87
CA PRO A 514 -20.89 5.43 -50.47
C PRO A 514 -21.04 6.92 -50.84
N GLU A 515 -21.59 7.21 -52.01
CA GLU A 515 -21.78 8.58 -52.51
C GLU A 515 -22.78 9.39 -51.64
N GLN A 516 -23.77 8.70 -51.07
CA GLN A 516 -24.70 9.30 -50.12
C GLN A 516 -24.06 9.50 -48.74
N LEU A 517 -23.29 8.52 -48.31
CA LEU A 517 -22.60 8.56 -47.02
C LEU A 517 -21.51 9.65 -46.94
N GLU A 518 -20.92 10.06 -48.07
CA GLU A 518 -19.99 11.21 -48.09
C GLU A 518 -20.67 12.47 -47.60
N GLN A 519 -21.93 12.73 -48.01
CA GLN A 519 -22.71 13.88 -47.55
C GLN A 519 -23.25 13.65 -46.13
N ASP A 520 -23.72 12.46 -45.82
CA ASP A 520 -24.31 12.12 -44.53
C ASP A 520 -23.30 12.27 -43.38
N PHE A 521 -22.03 11.92 -43.62
CA PHE A 521 -20.94 11.88 -42.64
C PHE A 521 -19.98 13.08 -42.76
N GLU A 522 -20.27 14.10 -43.52
CA GLU A 522 -19.33 15.19 -43.79
C GLU A 522 -18.75 15.84 -42.51
N GLN A 523 -19.54 15.94 -41.43
CA GLN A 523 -19.07 16.46 -40.14
C GLN A 523 -18.05 15.57 -39.43
N LEU A 524 -17.99 14.29 -39.78
CA LEU A 524 -17.00 13.34 -39.25
C LEU A 524 -15.67 13.38 -40.03
N ARG A 525 -15.64 13.94 -41.24
CA ARG A 525 -14.46 13.94 -42.12
C ARG A 525 -13.23 14.54 -41.46
N ALA A 526 -13.33 15.75 -40.94
CA ALA A 526 -12.20 16.46 -40.35
C ALA A 526 -11.69 15.78 -39.05
N PRO A 527 -12.53 15.45 -38.06
CA PRO A 527 -12.08 14.75 -36.86
C PRO A 527 -11.43 13.40 -37.17
N LEU A 528 -11.92 12.64 -38.13
CA LEU A 528 -11.36 11.35 -38.50
C LEU A 528 -10.04 11.48 -39.28
N ALA A 529 -9.89 12.48 -40.12
CA ALA A 529 -8.63 12.77 -40.78
C ALA A 529 -7.55 13.12 -39.74
N GLU A 530 -7.84 14.01 -38.77
CA GLU A 530 -6.93 14.33 -37.66
C GLU A 530 -6.55 13.11 -36.82
N ALA A 531 -7.51 12.22 -36.55
CA ALA A 531 -7.27 10.98 -35.81
C ALA A 531 -6.32 10.04 -36.59
N LEU A 532 -6.59 9.85 -37.90
CA LEU A 532 -5.74 9.04 -38.77
C LEU A 532 -4.33 9.62 -38.93
N ASP A 533 -4.20 10.93 -39.03
CA ASP A 533 -2.90 11.60 -39.11
C ASP A 533 -2.06 11.34 -37.87
N PHE A 534 -2.67 11.42 -36.68
CA PHE A 534 -1.99 11.07 -35.43
C PHE A 534 -1.63 9.58 -35.36
N LEU A 535 -2.58 8.68 -35.70
CA LEU A 535 -2.37 7.22 -35.57
C LEU A 535 -1.30 6.69 -36.52
N LEU A 536 -1.19 7.25 -37.72
CA LEU A 536 -0.30 6.80 -38.81
C LEU A 536 0.94 7.66 -38.97
N LEU A 537 1.24 8.57 -38.04
CA LEU A 537 2.51 9.30 -38.01
C LEU A 537 3.66 8.28 -37.99
N LYS A 538 4.50 8.32 -39.00
CA LYS A 538 5.79 7.61 -39.00
C LYS A 538 6.72 8.33 -38.02
N GLU A 539 7.35 7.57 -37.13
CA GLU A 539 8.45 8.08 -36.28
C GLU A 539 9.59 8.60 -37.15
#